data_f36efe1e36a72b660fc8dae2e3cf979e
#
_entry.id   f36efe1e36a72b660fc8dae2e3cf979e
#
_cell.length_a   1.000
_cell.length_b   1.000
_cell.length_c   1.000
_cell.angle_alpha   90.00
_cell.angle_beta   90.00
_cell.angle_gamma   90.00
#
_symmetry.space_group_name_H-M   'P 1'
#
loop_
_entity.id
_entity.type
_entity.pdbx_description
1 polymer ?
#
loop_
_entity_poly.entity_id
_entity_poly.type
_entity_poly.pdbx_seq_one_letter_code
_entity_poly.pdbx_strand_id
1 'polypeptide(L)'
;MRPGLIQLEIGLQSTNPETVKEIHRTMNIEKVKKNMLAVHAMHNIHQHLDLIAGLPYEDFVTFRKSFDQAYDMKPDQLQLGFLKVLKGSYMEEQVEAYDLQYQDYQPYEVLCTKWISYDEILALKKVEEMVEVYYNSDQFAHTIPYLLSFYPSAFSFYAALGDYYEANDLFGIGFKREARYE
;
A
#
# COMPACT_ATOMS: atom_id res chain seq x y z
N MET A 1 21.08 16.86 -10.32
CA MET A 1 20.58 15.97 -11.38
C MET A 1 19.29 16.59 -11.91
N ARG A 2 18.98 16.42 -13.21
CA ARG A 2 17.70 16.98 -13.76
C ARG A 2 16.51 16.22 -13.19
N PRO A 3 15.43 16.89 -12.77
CA PRO A 3 14.20 16.23 -12.36
C PRO A 3 13.64 15.28 -13.44
N GLY A 4 13.06 14.16 -13.04
CA GLY A 4 12.46 13.18 -13.93
C GLY A 4 13.43 12.25 -14.68
N LEU A 5 14.74 12.32 -14.38
CA LEU A 5 15.74 11.46 -15.03
C LEU A 5 15.84 10.07 -14.39
N ILE A 6 15.58 9.99 -13.07
CA ILE A 6 15.66 8.74 -12.30
C ILE A 6 14.39 8.57 -11.49
N GLN A 7 13.89 7.34 -11.49
CA GLN A 7 12.88 6.83 -10.57
C GLN A 7 13.52 5.71 -9.74
N LEU A 8 13.22 5.67 -8.46
CA LEU A 8 13.61 4.60 -7.54
C LEU A 8 12.38 3.75 -7.22
N GLU A 9 12.50 2.46 -7.43
CA GLU A 9 11.53 1.46 -6.98
C GLU A 9 12.02 0.91 -5.64
N ILE A 10 11.26 1.14 -4.57
CA ILE A 10 11.65 0.83 -3.20
C ILE A 10 10.67 -0.19 -2.63
N GLY A 11 11.03 -1.46 -2.73
CA GLY A 11 10.23 -2.54 -2.17
C GLY A 11 10.35 -2.59 -0.64
N LEU A 12 9.57 -1.82 0.09
CA LEU A 12 9.45 -1.90 1.55
C LEU A 12 8.76 -3.21 1.97
N GLN A 13 7.70 -3.55 1.28
CA GLN A 13 6.83 -4.72 1.43
C GLN A 13 6.00 -4.70 2.73
N SER A 14 6.64 -4.54 3.88
CA SER A 14 6.08 -4.45 5.22
C SER A 14 7.07 -3.76 6.16
N THR A 15 6.58 -3.20 7.26
CA THR A 15 7.41 -2.70 8.35
C THR A 15 7.39 -3.63 9.57
N ASN A 16 6.59 -4.71 9.52
CA ASN A 16 6.54 -5.71 10.59
C ASN A 16 7.83 -6.55 10.59
N PRO A 17 8.61 -6.57 11.70
CA PRO A 17 9.88 -7.30 11.76
C PRO A 17 9.73 -8.81 11.54
N GLU A 18 8.62 -9.42 12.00
CA GLU A 18 8.36 -10.86 11.80
C GLU A 18 8.11 -11.16 10.33
N THR A 19 7.28 -10.37 9.67
CA THR A 19 7.00 -10.46 8.23
C THR A 19 8.28 -10.28 7.42
N VAL A 20 9.05 -9.20 7.69
CA VAL A 20 10.29 -8.91 6.98
C VAL A 20 11.29 -10.07 7.08
N LYS A 21 11.41 -10.68 8.26
CA LYS A 21 12.25 -11.85 8.49
C LYS A 21 11.76 -13.07 7.71
N GLU A 22 10.45 -13.32 7.72
CA GLU A 22 9.84 -14.49 7.07
C GLU A 22 9.97 -14.46 5.55
N ILE A 23 9.86 -13.30 4.95
CA ILE A 23 10.10 -13.12 3.51
C ILE A 23 11.59 -13.01 3.15
N HIS A 24 12.46 -13.43 4.05
CA HIS A 24 13.93 -13.50 3.89
C HIS A 24 14.58 -12.14 3.55
N ARG A 25 14.03 -11.04 4.11
CA ARG A 25 14.60 -9.71 3.95
C ARG A 25 15.32 -9.24 5.22
N THR A 26 16.31 -8.39 5.03
CA THR A 26 16.95 -7.64 6.10
C THR A 26 16.76 -6.15 5.82
N MET A 27 16.06 -5.45 6.71
CA MET A 27 15.73 -4.06 6.50
C MET A 27 15.87 -3.26 7.80
N ASN A 28 16.41 -2.07 7.67
CA ASN A 28 16.43 -1.07 8.75
C ASN A 28 15.45 0.06 8.37
N ILE A 29 14.26 0.02 8.91
CA ILE A 29 13.15 0.94 8.58
C ILE A 29 13.54 2.40 8.84
N GLU A 30 14.19 2.69 9.96
CA GLU A 30 14.64 4.05 10.29
C GLU A 30 15.65 4.59 9.26
N LYS A 31 16.56 3.74 8.80
CA LYS A 31 17.53 4.10 7.75
C LYS A 31 16.81 4.34 6.41
N VAL A 32 15.83 3.50 6.07
CA VAL A 32 15.01 3.68 4.85
C VAL A 32 14.28 5.02 4.93
N LYS A 33 13.54 5.27 6.01
CA LYS A 33 12.83 6.55 6.24
C LYS A 33 13.75 7.75 6.12
N LYS A 34 14.90 7.73 6.80
CA LYS A 34 15.89 8.82 6.74
C LYS A 34 16.38 9.07 5.31
N ASN A 35 16.69 8.01 4.57
CA ASN A 35 17.19 8.14 3.20
C ASN A 35 16.11 8.67 2.26
N MET A 36 14.87 8.16 2.36
CA MET A 36 13.75 8.61 1.55
C MET A 36 13.45 10.09 1.77
N LEU A 37 13.37 10.54 3.02
CA LEU A 37 13.15 11.95 3.33
C LEU A 37 14.30 12.85 2.83
N ALA A 38 15.54 12.37 2.88
CA ALA A 38 16.67 13.09 2.32
C ALA A 38 16.61 13.23 0.80
N VAL A 39 16.20 12.17 0.09
CA VAL A 39 16.00 12.18 -1.38
C VAL A 39 14.79 13.04 -1.74
N HIS A 40 13.68 12.92 -1.00
CA HIS A 40 12.47 13.74 -1.21
C HIS A 40 12.81 15.25 -1.14
N ALA A 41 13.62 15.67 -0.19
CA ALA A 41 14.04 17.07 -0.05
C ALA A 41 14.88 17.61 -1.24
N MET A 42 15.40 16.74 -2.10
CA MET A 42 16.15 17.15 -3.29
C MET A 42 15.23 17.49 -4.49
N HIS A 43 13.95 17.05 -4.47
CA HIS A 43 12.93 17.29 -5.51
C HIS A 43 13.39 16.96 -6.94
N ASN A 44 14.23 15.93 -7.12
CA ASN A 44 14.80 15.60 -8.43
C ASN A 44 14.78 14.10 -8.77
N ILE A 45 14.40 13.25 -7.85
CA ILE A 45 14.29 11.80 -8.01
C ILE A 45 12.89 11.37 -7.57
N HIS A 46 12.14 10.72 -8.45
CA HIS A 46 10.84 10.14 -8.13
C HIS A 46 11.02 8.87 -7.32
N GLN A 47 10.33 8.76 -6.20
CA GLN A 47 10.40 7.61 -5.29
C GLN A 47 9.06 6.86 -5.31
N HIS A 48 9.11 5.63 -5.78
CA HIS A 48 7.99 4.70 -5.76
C HIS A 48 8.22 3.70 -4.62
N LEU A 49 7.31 3.64 -3.66
CA LEU A 49 7.39 2.77 -2.48
C LEU A 49 6.30 1.73 -2.50
N ASP A 50 6.68 0.45 -2.31
CA ASP A 50 5.75 -0.67 -2.39
C ASP A 50 5.50 -1.28 -1.02
N LEU A 51 4.21 -1.54 -0.72
CA LEU A 51 3.72 -2.43 0.32
C LEU A 51 3.01 -3.62 -0.29
N ILE A 52 3.03 -4.78 0.39
CA ILE A 52 2.31 -5.98 -0.05
C ILE A 52 1.41 -6.46 1.08
N ALA A 53 0.10 -6.47 0.83
CA ALA A 53 -0.89 -7.07 1.73
C ALA A 53 -0.95 -8.61 1.56
N GLY A 54 -1.26 -9.30 2.65
CA GLY A 54 -1.37 -10.76 2.66
C GLY A 54 -0.05 -11.50 2.87
N LEU A 55 1.01 -10.80 3.28
CA LEU A 55 2.27 -11.42 3.68
C LEU A 55 2.12 -12.19 5.01
N PRO A 56 2.93 -13.24 5.25
CA PRO A 56 2.89 -13.99 6.50
C PRO A 56 3.19 -13.11 7.71
N TYR A 57 2.55 -13.43 8.84
CA TYR A 57 2.64 -12.71 10.13
C TYR A 57 2.17 -11.25 10.09
N GLU A 58 1.44 -10.84 9.06
CA GLU A 58 0.87 -9.49 8.95
C GLU A 58 -0.65 -9.55 8.87
N ASP A 59 -1.31 -9.23 9.98
CA ASP A 59 -2.75 -9.05 10.06
C ASP A 59 -3.17 -7.64 9.61
N PHE A 60 -4.46 -7.40 9.53
CA PHE A 60 -5.01 -6.11 9.14
C PHE A 60 -4.53 -4.94 10.00
N VAL A 61 -4.39 -5.15 11.31
CA VAL A 61 -3.94 -4.10 12.25
C VAL A 61 -2.46 -3.77 12.04
N THR A 62 -1.65 -4.79 11.81
CA THR A 62 -0.21 -4.64 11.55
C THR A 62 0.03 -4.01 10.19
N PHE A 63 -0.73 -4.40 9.16
CA PHE A 63 -0.66 -3.78 7.84
C PHE A 63 -1.01 -2.27 7.88
N ARG A 64 -2.04 -1.89 8.63
CA ARG A 64 -2.38 -0.47 8.85
C ARG A 64 -1.19 0.33 9.39
N LYS A 65 -0.44 -0.23 10.34
CA LYS A 65 0.77 0.41 10.88
C LYS A 65 1.87 0.51 9.81
N SER A 66 2.06 -0.55 9.02
CA SER A 66 3.00 -0.53 7.90
C SER A 66 2.63 0.55 6.88
N PHE A 67 1.34 0.70 6.59
CA PHE A 67 0.83 1.74 5.70
C PHE A 67 1.13 3.15 6.23
N ASP A 68 0.77 3.43 7.49
CA ASP A 68 0.98 4.76 8.08
C ASP A 68 2.48 5.11 8.14
N GLN A 69 3.34 4.14 8.46
CA GLN A 69 4.79 4.33 8.44
C GLN A 69 5.35 4.59 7.04
N ALA A 70 4.84 3.87 6.02
CA ALA A 70 5.21 4.08 4.63
C ALA A 70 4.77 5.46 4.13
N TYR A 71 3.54 5.86 4.46
CA TYR A 71 2.99 7.17 4.13
C TYR A 71 3.83 8.33 4.72
N ASP A 72 4.30 8.17 5.96
CA ASP A 72 5.18 9.11 6.65
C ASP A 72 6.57 9.27 6.01
N MET A 73 6.98 8.33 5.15
CA MET A 73 8.23 8.42 4.38
C MET A 73 8.10 9.37 3.18
N LYS A 74 6.88 9.83 2.87
CA LYS A 74 6.56 10.77 1.78
C LYS A 74 7.07 10.32 0.42
N PRO A 75 6.73 9.10 -0.04
CA PRO A 75 7.02 8.69 -1.39
C PRO A 75 6.26 9.58 -2.38
N ASP A 76 6.77 9.73 -3.60
CA ASP A 76 6.03 10.40 -4.67
C ASP A 76 4.90 9.50 -5.19
N GLN A 77 5.05 8.17 -5.06
CA GLN A 77 4.02 7.17 -5.34
C GLN A 77 4.07 6.06 -4.28
N LEU A 78 2.91 5.72 -3.72
CA LEU A 78 2.73 4.63 -2.76
C LEU A 78 1.88 3.54 -3.41
N GLN A 79 2.48 2.40 -3.68
CA GLN A 79 1.79 1.26 -4.25
C GLN A 79 1.40 0.26 -3.16
N LEU A 80 0.12 -0.07 -3.09
CA LEU A 80 -0.38 -1.21 -2.33
C LEU A 80 -0.52 -2.40 -3.29
N GLY A 81 0.37 -3.38 -3.15
CA GLY A 81 0.24 -4.65 -3.86
C GLY A 81 -0.42 -5.70 -2.97
N PHE A 82 -0.83 -6.80 -3.59
CA PHE A 82 -1.33 -8.00 -2.91
C PHE A 82 -0.42 -9.17 -3.23
N LEU A 83 -0.20 -10.02 -2.24
CA LEU A 83 0.66 -11.20 -2.40
C LEU A 83 0.19 -12.03 -3.60
N LYS A 84 1.15 -12.43 -4.45
CA LYS A 84 0.93 -13.32 -5.58
C LYS A 84 1.66 -14.63 -5.34
N VAL A 85 0.93 -15.74 -5.36
CA VAL A 85 1.49 -17.09 -5.14
C VAL A 85 1.93 -17.65 -6.49
N LEU A 86 3.16 -17.33 -6.87
CA LEU A 86 3.71 -17.75 -8.17
C LEU A 86 4.24 -19.17 -8.10
N LYS A 87 4.12 -19.93 -9.20
CA LYS A 87 4.67 -21.28 -9.32
C LYS A 87 6.17 -21.30 -9.10
N GLY A 88 6.65 -22.21 -8.26
CA GLY A 88 8.05 -22.36 -7.88
C GLY A 88 8.55 -21.33 -6.88
N SER A 89 7.65 -20.49 -6.32
CA SER A 89 8.02 -19.52 -5.30
C SER A 89 7.99 -20.13 -3.90
N TYR A 90 8.74 -19.53 -2.96
CA TYR A 90 8.67 -19.90 -1.54
C TYR A 90 7.24 -19.87 -0.99
N MET A 91 6.42 -18.91 -1.41
CA MET A 91 5.02 -18.82 -0.96
C MET A 91 4.16 -19.99 -1.44
N GLU A 92 4.43 -20.56 -2.62
CA GLU A 92 3.73 -21.76 -3.07
C GLU A 92 4.07 -22.97 -2.18
N GLU A 93 5.34 -23.08 -1.73
CA GLU A 93 5.75 -24.14 -0.80
C GLU A 93 5.08 -24.01 0.58
N GLN A 94 4.65 -22.82 0.96
CA GLN A 94 4.06 -22.51 2.26
C GLN A 94 2.53 -22.47 2.26
N VAL A 95 1.86 -22.78 1.16
CA VAL A 95 0.40 -22.68 1.01
C VAL A 95 -0.36 -23.35 2.17
N GLU A 96 -0.01 -24.60 2.50
CA GLU A 96 -0.65 -25.32 3.60
C GLU A 96 -0.31 -24.74 4.99
N ALA A 97 0.96 -24.37 5.21
CA ALA A 97 1.45 -23.86 6.50
C ALA A 97 0.85 -22.50 6.86
N TYR A 98 0.59 -21.67 5.85
CA TYR A 98 0.07 -20.31 6.02
C TYR A 98 -1.44 -20.20 5.70
N ASP A 99 -2.09 -21.33 5.38
CA ASP A 99 -3.50 -21.37 4.97
C ASP A 99 -3.79 -20.34 3.87
N LEU A 100 -2.92 -20.32 2.83
CA LEU A 100 -3.03 -19.39 1.73
C LEU A 100 -4.13 -19.85 0.77
N GLN A 101 -5.16 -19.02 0.63
CA GLN A 101 -6.11 -19.15 -0.45
C GLN A 101 -5.85 -18.05 -1.48
N TYR A 102 -5.74 -18.43 -2.74
CA TYR A 102 -5.40 -17.51 -3.83
C TYR A 102 -6.10 -17.91 -5.12
N GLN A 103 -6.13 -17.00 -6.09
CA GLN A 103 -6.71 -17.25 -7.41
C GLN A 103 -5.87 -18.30 -8.15
N ASP A 104 -6.50 -19.32 -8.72
CA ASP A 104 -5.85 -20.39 -9.50
C ASP A 104 -5.44 -19.96 -10.93
N TYR A 105 -5.79 -18.71 -11.30
CA TYR A 105 -5.46 -18.05 -12.57
C TYR A 105 -4.68 -16.75 -12.32
N GLN A 106 -4.05 -16.24 -13.37
CA GLN A 106 -3.30 -14.98 -13.28
C GLN A 106 -4.20 -13.82 -12.82
N PRO A 107 -3.74 -12.99 -11.88
CA PRO A 107 -2.35 -12.86 -11.40
C PRO A 107 -1.97 -13.75 -10.20
N TYR A 108 -2.73 -14.78 -9.84
CA TYR A 108 -2.49 -15.67 -8.69
C TYR A 108 -2.51 -14.94 -7.34
N GLU A 109 -3.37 -13.96 -7.24
CA GLU A 109 -3.45 -13.06 -6.10
C GLU A 109 -4.11 -13.73 -4.90
N VAL A 110 -3.59 -13.43 -3.71
CA VAL A 110 -4.11 -13.93 -2.44
C VAL A 110 -5.54 -13.45 -2.20
N LEU A 111 -6.37 -14.35 -1.70
CA LEU A 111 -7.75 -14.07 -1.26
C LEU A 111 -7.84 -13.97 0.25
N CYS A 112 -7.17 -14.84 0.98
CA CYS A 112 -7.01 -14.78 2.43
C CYS A 112 -5.81 -15.61 2.87
N THR A 113 -5.41 -15.43 4.13
CA THR A 113 -4.32 -16.18 4.75
C THR A 113 -4.70 -16.49 6.21
N LYS A 114 -3.84 -17.21 6.91
CA LYS A 114 -3.98 -17.45 8.35
C LYS A 114 -4.10 -16.15 9.19
N TRP A 115 -3.60 -15.03 8.69
CA TRP A 115 -3.51 -13.76 9.43
C TRP A 115 -4.51 -12.70 8.97
N ILE A 116 -4.97 -12.79 7.72
CA ILE A 116 -5.89 -11.79 7.14
C ILE A 116 -7.03 -12.48 6.41
N SER A 117 -8.24 -12.07 6.71
CA SER A 117 -9.47 -12.61 6.11
C SER A 117 -9.73 -12.04 4.72
N TYR A 118 -10.65 -12.68 3.98
CA TYR A 118 -11.07 -12.20 2.67
C TYR A 118 -11.70 -10.81 2.72
N ASP A 119 -12.57 -10.56 3.70
CA ASP A 119 -13.21 -9.26 3.87
C ASP A 119 -12.19 -8.14 4.17
N GLU A 120 -11.14 -8.45 4.93
CA GLU A 120 -10.05 -7.51 5.19
C GLU A 120 -9.22 -7.24 3.93
N ILE A 121 -8.97 -8.26 3.09
CA ILE A 121 -8.33 -8.07 1.77
C ILE A 121 -9.18 -7.15 0.89
N LEU A 122 -10.51 -7.34 0.87
CA LEU A 122 -11.42 -6.46 0.13
C LEU A 122 -11.39 -5.02 0.68
N ALA A 123 -11.33 -4.85 2.00
CA ALA A 123 -11.17 -3.53 2.61
C ALA A 123 -9.86 -2.85 2.19
N LEU A 124 -8.75 -3.62 2.11
CA LEU A 124 -7.46 -3.08 1.64
C LEU A 124 -7.48 -2.71 0.15
N LYS A 125 -8.25 -3.43 -0.68
CA LYS A 125 -8.44 -3.07 -2.10
C LYS A 125 -9.17 -1.73 -2.26
N LYS A 126 -10.14 -1.44 -1.41
CA LYS A 126 -10.76 -0.11 -1.38
C LYS A 126 -9.76 0.99 -1.03
N VAL A 127 -8.92 0.75 -0.02
CA VAL A 127 -7.86 1.70 0.35
C VAL A 127 -6.86 1.90 -0.78
N GLU A 128 -6.44 0.82 -1.45
CA GLU A 128 -5.54 0.87 -2.60
C GLU A 128 -6.08 1.77 -3.71
N GLU A 129 -7.36 1.59 -4.11
CA GLU A 129 -7.98 2.43 -5.14
C GLU A 129 -8.06 3.91 -4.72
N MET A 130 -8.34 4.19 -3.45
CA MET A 130 -8.35 5.56 -2.94
C MET A 130 -6.96 6.20 -2.93
N VAL A 131 -5.93 5.46 -2.60
CA VAL A 131 -4.53 5.92 -2.68
C VAL A 131 -4.15 6.21 -4.13
N GLU A 132 -4.49 5.33 -5.06
CA GLU A 132 -4.21 5.53 -6.49
C GLU A 132 -4.87 6.80 -7.02
N VAL A 133 -6.14 7.01 -6.70
CA VAL A 133 -6.91 8.15 -7.17
C VAL A 133 -6.49 9.47 -6.51
N TYR A 134 -6.25 9.48 -5.21
CA TYR A 134 -6.14 10.72 -4.43
C TYR A 134 -4.72 11.07 -4.02
N TYR A 135 -3.82 10.09 -3.91
CA TYR A 135 -2.41 10.30 -3.61
C TYR A 135 -1.56 10.22 -4.86
N ASN A 136 -1.54 9.06 -5.54
CA ASN A 136 -0.63 8.78 -6.65
C ASN A 136 -0.89 9.64 -7.88
N SER A 137 -2.11 10.14 -8.06
CA SER A 137 -2.45 11.04 -9.17
C SER A 137 -1.85 12.45 -9.03
N ASP A 138 -1.35 12.83 -7.85
CA ASP A 138 -0.86 14.16 -7.48
C ASP A 138 -1.86 15.32 -7.71
N GLN A 139 -3.12 15.00 -8.05
CA GLN A 139 -4.15 16.01 -8.36
C GLN A 139 -4.68 16.73 -7.11
N PHE A 140 -4.49 16.13 -5.93
CA PHE A 140 -5.05 16.58 -4.65
C PHE A 140 -3.99 16.93 -3.61
N ALA A 141 -2.75 17.22 -4.05
CA ALA A 141 -1.57 17.44 -3.21
C ALA A 141 -1.77 18.54 -2.13
N HIS A 142 -2.65 19.51 -2.37
CA HIS A 142 -2.96 20.55 -1.38
C HIS A 142 -4.16 20.21 -0.49
N THR A 143 -5.11 19.44 -1.00
CA THR A 143 -6.36 19.11 -0.28
C THR A 143 -6.17 17.98 0.71
N ILE A 144 -5.44 16.92 0.30
CA ILE A 144 -5.23 15.74 1.13
C ILE A 144 -4.54 16.06 2.46
N PRO A 145 -3.43 16.83 2.51
CA PRO A 145 -2.80 17.18 3.79
C PRO A 145 -3.74 17.94 4.76
N TYR A 146 -4.64 18.77 4.24
CA TYR A 146 -5.63 19.44 5.04
C TYR A 146 -6.67 18.46 5.61
N LEU A 147 -7.22 17.58 4.78
CA LEU A 147 -8.21 16.58 5.21
C LEU A 147 -7.64 15.57 6.20
N LEU A 148 -6.41 15.14 6.01
CA LEU A 148 -5.70 14.23 6.93
C LEU A 148 -5.62 14.77 8.36
N SER A 149 -5.61 16.09 8.55
CA SER A 149 -5.58 16.69 9.88
C SER A 149 -6.83 16.39 10.74
N PHE A 150 -7.93 15.94 10.12
CA PHE A 150 -9.16 15.54 10.80
C PHE A 150 -9.25 14.05 11.12
N TYR A 151 -8.26 13.26 10.72
CA TYR A 151 -8.23 11.81 10.89
C TYR A 151 -7.06 11.38 11.77
N PRO A 152 -7.20 10.27 12.53
CA PRO A 152 -6.14 9.81 13.43
C PRO A 152 -4.92 9.27 12.69
N SER A 153 -5.05 8.84 11.43
CA SER A 153 -3.95 8.37 10.60
C SER A 153 -4.31 8.45 9.11
N ALA A 154 -3.28 8.35 8.25
CA ALA A 154 -3.46 8.31 6.80
C ALA A 154 -4.31 7.09 6.38
N PHE A 155 -4.04 5.91 6.93
CA PHE A 155 -4.86 4.73 6.68
C PHE A 155 -6.34 4.98 7.00
N SER A 156 -6.63 5.58 8.16
CA SER A 156 -8.02 5.84 8.58
C SER A 156 -8.75 6.79 7.63
N PHE A 157 -8.05 7.76 7.06
CA PHE A 157 -8.60 8.66 6.05
C PHE A 157 -8.97 7.92 4.76
N TYR A 158 -8.02 7.16 4.18
CA TYR A 158 -8.29 6.45 2.94
C TYR A 158 -9.31 5.33 3.11
N ALA A 159 -9.36 4.67 4.27
CA ALA A 159 -10.40 3.70 4.59
C ALA A 159 -11.80 4.35 4.64
N ALA A 160 -11.94 5.49 5.34
CA ALA A 160 -13.21 6.22 5.39
C ALA A 160 -13.65 6.71 4.00
N LEU A 161 -12.71 7.11 3.15
CA LEU A 161 -13.00 7.51 1.78
C LEU A 161 -13.46 6.31 0.93
N GLY A 162 -12.82 5.14 1.10
CA GLY A 162 -13.25 3.89 0.46
C GLY A 162 -14.65 3.46 0.90
N ASP A 163 -14.96 3.56 2.19
CA ASP A 163 -16.29 3.25 2.71
C ASP A 163 -17.35 4.23 2.16
N TYR A 164 -17.01 5.50 2.01
CA TYR A 164 -17.89 6.49 1.36
C TYR A 164 -18.16 6.12 -0.11
N TYR A 165 -17.12 5.72 -0.85
CA TYR A 165 -17.26 5.29 -2.25
C TYR A 165 -18.16 4.05 -2.38
N GLU A 166 -17.98 3.06 -1.50
CA GLU A 166 -18.83 1.86 -1.48
C GLU A 166 -20.29 2.20 -1.15
N ALA A 167 -20.52 3.01 -0.12
CA ALA A 167 -21.88 3.39 0.30
C ALA A 167 -22.67 4.17 -0.77
N ASN A 168 -21.97 4.79 -1.73
CA ASN A 168 -22.57 5.59 -2.79
C ASN A 168 -22.41 4.97 -4.19
N ASP A 169 -21.98 3.69 -4.29
CA ASP A 169 -21.76 2.97 -5.56
C ASP A 169 -20.84 3.72 -6.55
N LEU A 170 -19.77 4.36 -6.04
CA LEU A 170 -18.87 5.20 -6.85
C LEU A 170 -17.66 4.44 -7.43
N PHE A 171 -17.41 3.21 -7.02
CA PHE A 171 -16.33 2.39 -7.57
C PHE A 171 -16.57 2.06 -9.05
N GLY A 172 -15.48 2.05 -9.83
CA GLY A 172 -15.55 1.78 -11.27
C GLY A 172 -16.07 2.96 -12.12
N ILE A 173 -16.40 4.09 -11.50
CA ILE A 173 -16.86 5.29 -12.22
C ILE A 173 -15.67 6.23 -12.45
N GLY A 174 -15.41 6.56 -13.71
CA GLY A 174 -14.38 7.54 -14.08
C GLY A 174 -14.84 8.98 -13.85
N PHE A 175 -14.52 9.55 -12.69
CA PHE A 175 -14.83 10.94 -12.40
C PHE A 175 -13.76 11.89 -12.95
N LYS A 176 -14.21 13.07 -13.44
CA LYS A 176 -13.33 14.21 -13.64
C LYS A 176 -12.87 14.75 -12.28
N ARG A 177 -11.72 15.44 -12.27
CA ARG A 177 -11.14 16.00 -11.05
C ARG A 177 -12.12 16.87 -10.26
N GLU A 178 -12.85 17.75 -10.96
CA GLU A 178 -13.82 18.67 -10.34
C GLU A 178 -14.93 17.92 -9.61
N ALA A 179 -15.49 16.88 -10.22
CA ALA A 179 -16.56 16.07 -9.63
C ALA A 179 -16.12 15.27 -8.40
N ARG A 180 -14.81 15.18 -8.12
CA ARG A 180 -14.29 14.52 -6.91
C ARG A 180 -14.25 15.45 -5.69
N TYR A 181 -14.55 16.74 -5.88
CA TYR A 181 -14.71 17.74 -4.80
C TYR A 181 -16.17 17.92 -4.35
N GLU A 182 -17.14 17.39 -5.09
CA GLU A 182 -18.58 17.42 -4.80
C GLU A 182 -19.02 16.19 -3.99
#